data_34544c6715c68fb1ccff69288e51f493
#
_entry.id   34544c6715c68fb1ccff69288e51f493
#
_cell.length_a   1.000
_cell.length_b   1.000
_cell.length_c   1.000
_cell.angle_alpha   90.00
_cell.angle_beta   90.00
_cell.angle_gamma   90.00
#
_symmetry.space_group_name_H-M   'P 1'
#
loop_
_entity.id
_entity.type
_entity.pdbx_description
1 polymer ?
#
loop_
_entity_poly.entity_id
_entity_poly.type
_entity_poly.pdbx_seq_one_letter_code
_entity_poly.pdbx_strand_id
1 'polypeptide(L)'
;MRVLIAETEHQIARERAEQLCMDGHQAAVALTAQAAGLRLAELPDVLVLCELDSPVQTITLLRALRAGEIPRSDSRVPVLLVGADGDDDAIRYYRAGADITLPGASSPLLIAAALDALGRRATGGQRPRIMRAGRLTVDCDARTAHVADRAVELTRLEFDLLQTLAAQPGKAFTRAELTTDVWGYDPAAAPKSRTIDSTAHRLRKKLDEAGAEAAFHSVRGVGWRLVT
;
A
#
# COMPACT_ATOMS: atom_id res chain seq x y z
N MET A 1 -0.83 -0.47 -1.79
CA MET A 1 -0.40 -1.33 -0.66
C MET A 1 0.89 -0.79 -0.08
N ARG A 2 1.13 -1.03 1.21
CA ARG A 2 2.42 -0.77 1.86
C ARG A 2 3.30 -2.00 1.66
N VAL A 3 4.38 -1.84 0.94
CA VAL A 3 5.31 -2.93 0.60
C VAL A 3 6.62 -2.68 1.30
N LEU A 4 7.09 -3.65 2.08
CA LEU A 4 8.45 -3.64 2.62
C LEU A 4 9.34 -4.48 1.68
N ILE A 5 10.40 -3.87 1.19
CA ILE A 5 11.42 -4.54 0.36
C ILE A 5 12.65 -4.79 1.24
N ALA A 6 13.00 -6.04 1.45
CA ALA A 6 14.26 -6.45 2.09
C ALA A 6 15.22 -6.90 1.00
N GLU A 7 16.20 -6.06 0.68
CA GLU A 7 17.19 -6.25 -0.38
C GLU A 7 18.52 -5.63 0.04
N THR A 8 19.59 -6.38 -0.01
CA THR A 8 20.92 -5.91 0.45
C THR A 8 21.64 -5.04 -0.57
N GLU A 9 21.35 -5.22 -1.85
CA GLU A 9 21.92 -4.41 -2.93
C GLU A 9 21.18 -3.09 -3.03
N HIS A 10 21.81 -2.00 -2.61
CA HIS A 10 21.19 -0.67 -2.50
C HIS A 10 20.57 -0.18 -3.81
N GLN A 11 21.27 -0.40 -4.95
CA GLN A 11 20.79 0.04 -6.25
C GLN A 11 19.54 -0.73 -6.67
N ILE A 12 19.55 -2.05 -6.54
CA ILE A 12 18.41 -2.92 -6.87
C ILE A 12 17.21 -2.61 -5.96
N ALA A 13 17.45 -2.41 -4.68
CA ALA A 13 16.42 -2.04 -3.72
C ALA A 13 15.72 -0.74 -4.13
N ARG A 14 16.49 0.26 -4.54
CA ARG A 14 15.99 1.56 -4.97
C ARG A 14 15.19 1.46 -6.26
N GLU A 15 15.72 0.78 -7.28
CA GLU A 15 15.05 0.59 -8.57
C GLU A 15 13.70 -0.14 -8.40
N ARG A 16 13.67 -1.19 -7.57
CA ARG A 16 12.44 -1.90 -7.25
C ARG A 16 11.43 -1.02 -6.50
N ALA A 17 11.90 -0.22 -5.55
CA ALA A 17 11.04 0.70 -4.81
C ALA A 17 10.44 1.78 -5.72
N GLU A 18 11.25 2.39 -6.57
CA GLU A 18 10.80 3.39 -7.55
C GLU A 18 9.74 2.78 -8.50
N GLN A 19 9.98 1.57 -9.02
CA GLN A 19 9.01 0.89 -9.87
C GLN A 19 7.69 0.62 -9.16
N LEU A 20 7.73 0.08 -7.94
CA LEU A 20 6.52 -0.18 -7.17
C LEU A 20 5.77 1.10 -6.80
N CYS A 21 6.48 2.20 -6.57
CA CYS A 21 5.84 3.51 -6.38
C CYS A 21 5.14 4.00 -7.65
N MET A 22 5.72 3.77 -8.85
CA MET A 22 5.08 4.08 -10.13
C MET A 22 3.80 3.25 -10.34
N ASP A 23 3.78 2.01 -9.84
CA ASP A 23 2.61 1.11 -9.88
C ASP A 23 1.57 1.44 -8.79
N GLY A 24 1.79 2.51 -8.00
CA GLY A 24 0.84 2.99 -7.00
C GLY A 24 0.94 2.32 -5.62
N HIS A 25 2.06 1.66 -5.34
CA HIS A 25 2.36 1.13 -4.01
C HIS A 25 3.17 2.14 -3.17
N GLN A 26 3.14 1.98 -1.85
CA GLN A 26 4.05 2.67 -0.93
C GLN A 26 5.18 1.70 -0.57
N ALA A 27 6.38 1.95 -1.06
CA ALA A 27 7.52 1.08 -0.84
C ALA A 27 8.47 1.62 0.23
N ALA A 28 8.81 0.78 1.20
CA ALA A 28 9.87 1.02 2.17
C ALA A 28 10.99 -0.01 1.95
N VAL A 29 12.24 0.40 2.13
CA VAL A 29 13.42 -0.46 1.87
C VAL A 29 14.14 -0.76 3.18
N ALA A 30 14.55 -2.01 3.34
CA ALA A 30 15.46 -2.49 4.38
C ALA A 30 16.66 -3.18 3.73
N LEU A 31 17.87 -2.71 4.01
CA LEU A 31 19.10 -3.17 3.39
C LEU A 31 19.78 -4.33 4.16
N THR A 32 19.20 -4.77 5.25
CA THR A 32 19.71 -5.88 6.07
C THR A 32 18.54 -6.66 6.67
N ALA A 33 18.78 -7.93 7.04
CA ALA A 33 17.81 -8.75 7.76
C ALA A 33 17.34 -8.09 9.07
N GLN A 34 18.26 -7.45 9.80
CA GLN A 34 17.94 -6.75 11.04
C GLN A 34 17.02 -5.54 10.78
N ALA A 35 17.34 -4.72 9.78
CA ALA A 35 16.50 -3.58 9.39
C ALA A 35 15.11 -4.04 8.91
N ALA A 36 15.03 -5.15 8.18
CA ALA A 36 13.76 -5.75 7.76
C ALA A 36 12.94 -6.20 8.98
N GLY A 37 13.55 -6.87 9.94
CA GLY A 37 12.90 -7.26 11.19
C GLY A 37 12.32 -6.05 11.96
N LEU A 38 13.08 -4.96 12.07
CA LEU A 38 12.59 -3.74 12.72
C LEU A 38 11.43 -3.08 11.97
N ARG A 39 11.50 -3.02 10.63
CA ARG A 39 10.46 -2.41 9.79
C ARG A 39 9.19 -3.25 9.67
N LEU A 40 9.25 -4.55 9.93
CA LEU A 40 8.06 -5.39 10.00
C LEU A 40 7.09 -4.95 11.11
N ALA A 41 7.59 -4.24 12.14
CA ALA A 41 6.75 -3.61 13.16
C ALA A 41 5.88 -2.44 12.62
N GLU A 42 6.18 -1.92 11.42
CA GLU A 42 5.37 -0.93 10.73
C GLU A 42 4.13 -1.55 10.06
N LEU A 43 3.97 -2.88 10.17
CA LEU A 43 2.87 -3.69 9.65
C LEU A 43 2.65 -3.47 8.14
N PRO A 44 3.61 -3.84 7.29
CA PRO A 44 3.43 -3.80 5.84
C PRO A 44 2.33 -4.75 5.40
N ASP A 45 1.70 -4.45 4.26
CA ASP A 45 0.67 -5.31 3.68
C ASP A 45 1.30 -6.53 2.98
N VAL A 46 2.54 -6.40 2.48
CA VAL A 46 3.33 -7.47 1.85
C VAL A 46 4.83 -7.25 2.13
N LEU A 47 5.58 -8.32 2.36
CA LEU A 47 7.03 -8.33 2.39
C LEU A 47 7.56 -8.88 1.04
N VAL A 48 8.35 -8.08 0.33
CA VAL A 48 9.22 -8.54 -0.76
C VAL A 48 10.58 -8.85 -0.13
N LEU A 49 10.90 -10.11 -0.04
CA LEU A 49 12.16 -10.57 0.52
C LEU A 49 13.05 -11.05 -0.63
N CYS A 50 14.09 -10.31 -0.91
CA CYS A 50 15.12 -10.73 -1.83
C CYS A 50 16.10 -11.68 -1.10
N GLU A 51 16.84 -12.46 -1.83
CA GLU A 51 17.89 -13.23 -1.21
C GLU A 51 18.86 -12.24 -0.54
N LEU A 52 18.91 -12.29 0.79
CA LEU A 52 19.82 -11.48 1.59
C LEU A 52 21.25 -12.01 1.41
N ASP A 53 22.22 -11.50 2.18
CA ASP A 53 23.64 -11.88 2.07
C ASP A 53 23.89 -13.40 2.01
N SER A 54 22.92 -14.20 2.42
CA SER A 54 22.94 -15.66 2.26
C SER A 54 21.53 -16.27 2.36
N PRO A 55 21.31 -17.45 1.74
CA PRO A 55 20.08 -18.22 1.91
C PRO A 55 19.74 -18.52 3.37
N VAL A 56 20.78 -18.70 4.22
CA VAL A 56 20.60 -18.97 5.65
C VAL A 56 19.96 -17.78 6.37
N GLN A 57 20.41 -16.55 6.10
CA GLN A 57 19.84 -15.36 6.71
C GLN A 57 18.38 -15.14 6.25
N THR A 58 18.13 -15.35 4.98
CA THR A 58 16.78 -15.26 4.38
C THR A 58 15.82 -16.25 5.04
N ILE A 59 16.24 -17.51 5.18
CA ILE A 59 15.44 -18.56 5.83
C ILE A 59 15.23 -18.27 7.32
N THR A 60 16.26 -17.76 8.00
CA THR A 60 16.17 -17.41 9.42
C THR A 60 15.15 -16.31 9.65
N LEU A 61 15.18 -15.24 8.85
CA LEU A 61 14.21 -14.16 8.93
C LEU A 61 12.77 -14.65 8.66
N LEU A 62 12.59 -15.49 7.63
CA LEU A 62 11.28 -16.07 7.30
C LEU A 62 10.73 -16.91 8.46
N ARG A 63 11.54 -17.79 9.02
CA ARG A 63 11.13 -18.65 10.14
C ARG A 63 10.80 -17.84 11.39
N ALA A 64 11.63 -16.85 11.74
CA ALA A 64 11.36 -15.96 12.87
C ALA A 64 10.07 -15.19 12.67
N LEU A 65 9.79 -14.72 11.45
CA LEU A 65 8.54 -14.06 11.12
C LEU A 65 7.34 -15.00 11.31
N ARG A 66 7.39 -16.21 10.76
CA ARG A 66 6.28 -17.18 10.85
C ARG A 66 6.08 -17.73 12.26
N ALA A 67 7.14 -17.82 13.04
CA ALA A 67 7.08 -18.21 14.47
C ALA A 67 6.53 -17.09 15.38
N GLY A 68 6.37 -15.84 14.85
CA GLY A 68 5.96 -14.70 15.66
C GLY A 68 7.05 -14.17 16.60
N GLU A 69 8.30 -14.50 16.31
CA GLU A 69 9.47 -14.10 17.13
C GLU A 69 9.89 -12.64 16.86
N ILE A 70 9.37 -12.01 15.79
CA ILE A 70 9.65 -10.61 15.46
C ILE A 70 8.62 -9.73 16.19
N PRO A 71 9.05 -8.90 17.15
CA PRO A 71 8.13 -8.09 17.95
C PRO A 71 7.29 -7.15 17.10
N ARG A 72 6.01 -7.06 17.41
CA ARG A 72 5.02 -6.18 16.75
C ARG A 72 4.81 -6.43 15.26
N SER A 73 5.31 -7.52 14.69
CA SER A 73 5.03 -7.91 13.31
C SER A 73 3.78 -8.78 13.21
N ASP A 74 3.17 -8.83 12.03
CA ASP A 74 2.14 -9.85 11.73
C ASP A 74 2.83 -11.07 11.10
N SER A 75 2.79 -12.20 11.81
CA SER A 75 3.37 -13.46 11.33
C SER A 75 2.70 -14.00 10.06
N ARG A 76 1.53 -13.46 9.70
CA ARG A 76 0.76 -13.84 8.51
C ARG A 76 0.99 -12.91 7.34
N VAL A 77 1.83 -11.86 7.48
CA VAL A 77 2.12 -10.97 6.35
C VAL A 77 2.57 -11.80 5.14
N PRO A 78 1.96 -11.59 3.97
CA PRO A 78 2.35 -12.29 2.76
C PRO A 78 3.79 -11.99 2.38
N VAL A 79 4.51 -13.03 1.95
CA VAL A 79 5.92 -12.91 1.57
C VAL A 79 6.12 -13.36 0.13
N LEU A 80 6.54 -12.41 -0.71
CA LEU A 80 7.10 -12.67 -2.04
C LEU A 80 8.61 -12.78 -1.91
N LEU A 81 9.17 -13.96 -2.17
CA LEU A 81 10.60 -14.16 -2.22
C LEU A 81 11.11 -14.05 -3.65
N VAL A 82 12.18 -13.27 -3.87
CA VAL A 82 12.87 -13.11 -5.15
C VAL A 82 14.31 -13.56 -4.97
N GLY A 83 14.74 -14.57 -5.74
CA GLY A 83 16.09 -15.16 -5.62
C GLY A 83 16.07 -16.69 -5.57
N ALA A 84 14.93 -17.32 -5.87
CA ALA A 84 14.85 -18.81 -5.91
C ALA A 84 15.20 -19.28 -7.33
N ASP A 85 16.46 -19.57 -7.60
CA ASP A 85 16.95 -19.90 -8.94
C ASP A 85 16.88 -21.41 -9.27
N GLY A 86 15.89 -22.09 -8.77
CA GLY A 86 15.61 -23.49 -9.06
C GLY A 86 14.60 -24.10 -8.09
N ASP A 87 14.16 -25.31 -8.41
CA ASP A 87 13.13 -26.00 -7.61
C ASP A 87 13.58 -26.28 -6.18
N ASP A 88 14.84 -26.63 -5.97
CA ASP A 88 15.38 -26.91 -4.64
C ASP A 88 15.38 -25.66 -3.75
N ASP A 89 15.72 -24.51 -4.29
CA ASP A 89 15.68 -23.24 -3.57
C ASP A 89 14.25 -22.82 -3.30
N ALA A 90 13.38 -22.90 -4.30
CA ALA A 90 11.95 -22.60 -4.15
C ALA A 90 11.34 -23.48 -3.04
N ILE A 91 11.60 -24.80 -3.04
CA ILE A 91 11.11 -25.72 -2.01
C ILE A 91 11.60 -25.32 -0.62
N ARG A 92 12.89 -24.94 -0.48
CA ARG A 92 13.45 -24.50 0.81
C ARG A 92 12.75 -23.25 1.33
N TYR A 93 12.49 -22.26 0.46
CA TYR A 93 11.84 -21.01 0.84
C TYR A 93 10.36 -21.20 1.14
N TYR A 94 9.63 -22.03 0.36
CA TYR A 94 8.24 -22.40 0.70
C TYR A 94 8.15 -23.09 2.06
N ARG A 95 9.05 -24.03 2.37
CA ARG A 95 9.11 -24.69 3.67
C ARG A 95 9.50 -23.74 4.82
N ALA A 96 10.21 -22.66 4.52
CA ALA A 96 10.52 -21.62 5.49
C ALA A 96 9.36 -20.62 5.70
N GLY A 97 8.37 -20.61 4.79
CA GLY A 97 7.16 -19.79 4.93
C GLY A 97 7.00 -18.67 3.91
N ALA A 98 7.67 -18.72 2.77
CA ALA A 98 7.36 -17.87 1.63
C ALA A 98 6.00 -18.28 1.01
N ASP A 99 5.22 -17.31 0.54
CA ASP A 99 3.92 -17.55 -0.12
C ASP A 99 4.05 -17.68 -1.63
N ILE A 100 4.96 -16.92 -2.23
CA ILE A 100 5.36 -17.01 -3.63
C ILE A 100 6.88 -16.90 -3.71
N THR A 101 7.49 -17.66 -4.61
CA THR A 101 8.92 -17.53 -4.93
C THR A 101 9.09 -17.21 -6.41
N LEU A 102 10.02 -16.31 -6.72
CA LEU A 102 10.41 -15.94 -8.07
C LEU A 102 11.93 -16.05 -8.25
N PRO A 103 12.41 -16.35 -9.46
CA PRO A 103 13.84 -16.27 -9.78
C PRO A 103 14.41 -14.86 -9.54
N GLY A 104 15.71 -14.78 -9.23
CA GLY A 104 16.40 -13.51 -8.98
C GLY A 104 16.35 -12.56 -10.18
N ALA A 105 16.41 -13.12 -11.40
CA ALA A 105 16.34 -12.39 -12.67
C ALA A 105 14.90 -12.01 -13.11
N SER A 106 13.91 -12.13 -12.22
CA SER A 106 12.51 -11.79 -12.55
C SER A 106 12.34 -10.33 -12.91
N SER A 107 11.58 -10.06 -13.98
CA SER A 107 11.30 -8.70 -14.41
C SER A 107 10.47 -7.93 -13.37
N PRO A 108 10.62 -6.60 -13.28
CA PRO A 108 9.80 -5.76 -12.40
C PRO A 108 8.29 -5.97 -12.61
N LEU A 109 7.88 -6.19 -13.85
CA LEU A 109 6.47 -6.43 -14.19
C LEU A 109 5.94 -7.76 -13.58
N LEU A 110 6.77 -8.82 -13.57
CA LEU A 110 6.40 -10.10 -12.96
C LEU A 110 6.32 -9.96 -11.43
N ILE A 111 7.26 -9.22 -10.83
CA ILE A 111 7.22 -8.93 -9.38
C ILE A 111 5.94 -8.17 -9.02
N ALA A 112 5.58 -7.13 -9.77
CA ALA A 112 4.34 -6.37 -9.56
C ALA A 112 3.10 -7.26 -9.69
N ALA A 113 3.03 -8.12 -10.71
CA ALA A 113 1.91 -9.05 -10.90
C ALA A 113 1.79 -10.07 -9.75
N ALA A 114 2.91 -10.57 -9.24
CA ALA A 114 2.94 -11.47 -8.09
C ALA A 114 2.51 -10.76 -6.80
N LEU A 115 2.94 -9.50 -6.60
CA LEU A 115 2.49 -8.67 -5.49
C LEU A 115 0.99 -8.43 -5.50
N ASP A 116 0.42 -8.12 -6.67
CA ASP A 116 -1.02 -7.97 -6.81
C ASP A 116 -1.77 -9.27 -6.49
N ALA A 117 -1.22 -10.41 -6.90
CA ALA A 117 -1.79 -11.71 -6.59
C ALA A 117 -1.75 -12.00 -5.09
N LEU A 118 -0.64 -11.69 -4.40
CA LEU A 118 -0.52 -11.80 -2.95
C LEU A 118 -1.44 -10.83 -2.23
N GLY A 119 -1.48 -9.57 -2.67
CA GLY A 119 -2.38 -8.56 -2.12
C GLY A 119 -3.84 -9.00 -2.16
N ARG A 120 -4.30 -9.57 -3.27
CA ARG A 120 -5.65 -10.15 -3.37
C ARG A 120 -5.87 -11.32 -2.41
N ARG A 121 -4.85 -12.12 -2.11
CA ARG A 121 -4.92 -13.23 -1.14
C ARG A 121 -4.82 -12.76 0.29
N ALA A 122 -4.00 -11.74 0.56
CA ALA A 122 -3.82 -11.15 1.89
C ALA A 122 -5.09 -10.44 2.36
N THR A 123 -5.76 -9.75 1.44
CA THR A 123 -7.13 -9.26 1.65
C THR A 123 -8.15 -10.42 1.68
N GLY A 124 -7.68 -11.62 1.45
CA GLY A 124 -8.18 -12.96 1.83
C GLY A 124 -9.57 -13.24 1.42
N GLY A 125 -10.09 -13.24 0.26
CA GLY A 125 -11.53 -13.56 0.13
C GLY A 125 -12.37 -12.94 1.28
N GLN A 126 -11.75 -12.15 2.14
CA GLN A 126 -12.33 -11.39 3.22
C GLN A 126 -12.91 -10.13 2.62
N ARG A 127 -14.13 -9.94 2.86
CA ARG A 127 -14.99 -8.77 2.74
C ARG A 127 -14.30 -7.60 2.04
N PRO A 128 -14.84 -7.10 0.94
CA PRO A 128 -14.30 -5.94 0.25
C PRO A 128 -13.88 -4.90 1.30
N ARG A 129 -12.72 -4.30 1.13
CA ARG A 129 -12.22 -3.27 2.07
C ARG A 129 -13.15 -2.07 1.99
N ILE A 130 -14.28 -2.21 2.65
CA ILE A 130 -15.34 -1.21 2.68
C ILE A 130 -15.05 -0.26 3.83
N MET A 131 -14.73 0.97 3.51
CA MET A 131 -14.69 2.07 4.46
C MET A 131 -16.06 2.73 4.53
N ARG A 132 -16.54 3.02 5.73
CA ARG A 132 -17.81 3.68 5.95
C ARG A 132 -17.60 4.96 6.75
N ALA A 133 -18.20 6.05 6.26
CA ALA A 133 -18.22 7.34 6.91
C ALA A 133 -19.67 7.88 6.82
N GLY A 134 -20.43 7.71 7.89
CA GLY A 134 -21.86 8.01 7.87
C GLY A 134 -22.61 7.22 6.80
N ARG A 135 -23.23 7.93 5.85
CA ARG A 135 -23.94 7.32 4.69
C ARG A 135 -23.04 6.96 3.51
N LEU A 136 -21.79 7.39 3.56
CA LEU A 136 -20.80 7.11 2.52
C LEU A 136 -20.17 5.73 2.73
N THR A 137 -20.16 4.94 1.68
CA THR A 137 -19.48 3.63 1.61
C THR A 137 -18.48 3.68 0.46
N VAL A 138 -17.22 3.37 0.75
CA VAL A 138 -16.14 3.33 -0.23
C VAL A 138 -15.61 1.90 -0.30
N ASP A 139 -15.80 1.26 -1.45
CA ASP A 139 -15.22 -0.06 -1.74
C ASP A 139 -13.87 0.16 -2.42
N CYS A 140 -12.80 -0.10 -1.68
CA CYS A 140 -11.44 0.14 -2.15
C CYS A 140 -10.99 -0.86 -3.21
N ASP A 141 -11.54 -2.07 -3.18
CA ASP A 141 -11.17 -3.15 -4.09
C ASP A 141 -11.89 -3.00 -5.43
N ALA A 142 -13.19 -2.72 -5.38
CA ALA A 142 -13.97 -2.42 -6.58
C ALA A 142 -13.74 -0.99 -7.10
N ARG A 143 -13.06 -0.12 -6.33
CA ARG A 143 -12.88 1.31 -6.61
C ARG A 143 -14.20 2.04 -6.87
N THR A 144 -15.21 1.72 -6.08
CA THR A 144 -16.55 2.34 -6.15
C THR A 144 -16.89 3.07 -4.86
N ALA A 145 -17.70 4.10 -4.98
CA ALA A 145 -18.23 4.85 -3.84
C ALA A 145 -19.75 4.94 -3.94
N HIS A 146 -20.42 4.81 -2.80
CA HIS A 146 -21.87 4.91 -2.71
C HIS A 146 -22.25 5.82 -1.54
N VAL A 147 -23.28 6.61 -1.73
CA VAL A 147 -23.95 7.35 -0.64
C VAL A 147 -25.31 6.71 -0.43
N ALA A 148 -25.49 6.02 0.67
CA ALA A 148 -26.56 5.05 0.85
C ALA A 148 -26.55 4.03 -0.31
N ASP A 149 -27.61 3.96 -1.10
CA ASP A 149 -27.73 3.05 -2.25
C ASP A 149 -27.39 3.69 -3.60
N ARG A 150 -26.96 4.95 -3.60
CA ARG A 150 -26.64 5.71 -4.83
C ARG A 150 -25.15 5.65 -5.13
N ALA A 151 -24.79 5.10 -6.28
CA ALA A 151 -23.42 5.12 -6.77
C ALA A 151 -22.95 6.54 -7.10
N VAL A 152 -21.68 6.86 -6.76
CA VAL A 152 -21.04 8.12 -7.06
C VAL A 152 -19.96 7.88 -8.10
N GLU A 153 -20.14 8.42 -9.30
CA GLU A 153 -19.14 8.30 -10.37
C GLU A 153 -17.94 9.21 -10.09
N LEU A 154 -16.82 8.62 -9.78
CA LEU A 154 -15.58 9.32 -9.48
C LEU A 154 -14.52 9.04 -10.54
N THR A 155 -13.75 10.06 -10.88
CA THR A 155 -12.50 9.87 -11.62
C THR A 155 -11.48 9.19 -10.72
N ARG A 156 -10.40 8.64 -11.30
CA ARG A 156 -9.32 8.00 -10.54
C ARG A 156 -8.80 8.88 -9.40
N LEU A 157 -8.46 10.13 -9.68
CA LEU A 157 -7.92 11.05 -8.66
C LEU A 157 -8.95 11.46 -7.60
N GLU A 158 -10.22 11.60 -7.96
CA GLU A 158 -11.29 11.86 -7.00
C GLU A 158 -11.50 10.66 -6.08
N PHE A 159 -11.41 9.43 -6.62
CA PHE A 159 -11.50 8.21 -5.82
C PHE A 159 -10.29 8.08 -4.88
N ASP A 160 -9.05 8.27 -5.38
CA ASP A 160 -7.84 8.17 -4.57
C ASP A 160 -7.85 9.20 -3.43
N LEU A 161 -8.32 10.43 -3.69
CA LEU A 161 -8.52 11.45 -2.66
C LEU A 161 -9.56 11.01 -1.63
N LEU A 162 -10.72 10.50 -2.08
CA LEU A 162 -11.77 10.01 -1.19
C LEU A 162 -11.29 8.85 -0.32
N GLN A 163 -10.59 7.89 -0.91
CA GLN A 163 -10.01 6.75 -0.21
C GLN A 163 -9.04 7.17 0.89
N THR A 164 -8.13 8.12 0.58
CA THR A 164 -7.17 8.65 1.55
C THR A 164 -7.86 9.30 2.74
N LEU A 165 -8.89 10.12 2.49
CA LEU A 165 -9.66 10.77 3.55
C LEU A 165 -10.50 9.78 4.35
N ALA A 166 -11.08 8.77 3.69
CA ALA A 166 -11.92 7.75 4.31
C ALA A 166 -11.13 6.75 5.16
N ALA A 167 -9.82 6.62 4.92
CA ALA A 167 -8.95 5.78 5.74
C ALA A 167 -8.79 6.30 7.18
N GLN A 168 -8.94 7.62 7.39
CA GLN A 168 -8.86 8.26 8.70
C GLN A 168 -9.95 9.33 8.85
N PRO A 169 -11.22 8.94 9.04
CA PRO A 169 -12.33 9.88 9.20
C PRO A 169 -12.08 10.81 10.40
N GLY A 170 -12.40 12.09 10.22
CA GLY A 170 -12.17 13.11 11.24
C GLY A 170 -10.78 13.75 11.23
N LYS A 171 -9.75 13.09 10.66
CA LYS A 171 -8.43 13.70 10.50
C LYS A 171 -8.49 14.81 9.45
N ALA A 172 -7.90 15.96 9.77
CA ALA A 172 -7.65 17.01 8.80
C ALA A 172 -6.30 16.74 8.10
N PHE A 173 -6.35 16.47 6.82
CA PHE A 173 -5.17 16.28 5.98
C PHE A 173 -4.69 17.60 5.42
N THR A 174 -3.40 17.86 5.50
CA THR A 174 -2.78 19.03 4.88
C THR A 174 -2.65 18.85 3.37
N ARG A 175 -2.43 19.96 2.64
CA ARG A 175 -2.12 19.89 1.20
C ARG A 175 -0.88 19.06 0.92
N ALA A 176 0.16 19.19 1.76
CA ALA A 176 1.39 18.47 1.60
C ALA A 176 1.19 16.96 1.74
N GLU A 177 0.47 16.50 2.77
CA GLU A 177 0.12 15.10 2.96
C GLU A 177 -0.66 14.57 1.75
N LEU A 178 -1.72 15.27 1.32
CA LEU A 178 -2.50 14.83 0.16
C LEU A 178 -1.70 14.84 -1.14
N THR A 179 -0.77 15.78 -1.33
CA THR A 179 0.12 15.81 -2.49
C THR A 179 0.97 14.55 -2.56
N THR A 180 1.51 14.13 -1.43
CA THR A 180 2.31 12.90 -1.33
C THR A 180 1.43 11.66 -1.47
N ASP A 181 0.34 11.59 -0.70
CA ASP A 181 -0.46 10.37 -0.57
C ASP A 181 -1.31 10.05 -1.81
N VAL A 182 -1.79 11.08 -2.53
CA VAL A 182 -2.71 10.92 -3.67
C VAL A 182 -2.01 11.07 -5.03
N TRP A 183 -1.03 11.98 -5.11
CA TRP A 183 -0.33 12.30 -6.37
C TRP A 183 1.10 11.76 -6.45
N GLY A 184 1.65 11.27 -5.33
CA GLY A 184 3.02 10.73 -5.29
C GLY A 184 4.12 11.77 -5.49
N TYR A 185 3.81 13.08 -5.38
CA TYR A 185 4.80 14.14 -5.54
C TYR A 185 5.47 14.50 -4.21
N ASP A 186 6.76 14.81 -4.27
CA ASP A 186 7.44 15.50 -3.18
C ASP A 186 6.80 16.89 -2.99
N PRO A 187 6.34 17.25 -1.78
CA PRO A 187 5.73 18.55 -1.52
C PRO A 187 6.64 19.75 -1.87
N ALA A 188 7.97 19.55 -1.82
CA ALA A 188 8.95 20.58 -2.17
C ALA A 188 9.09 20.75 -3.70
N ALA A 189 8.81 19.70 -4.48
CA ALA A 189 8.88 19.68 -5.93
C ALA A 189 7.52 19.87 -6.60
N ALA A 190 6.42 19.82 -5.82
CA ALA A 190 5.08 19.91 -6.36
C ALA A 190 4.85 21.28 -7.02
N PRO A 191 4.40 21.33 -8.28
CA PRO A 191 3.96 22.58 -8.88
C PRO A 191 2.86 23.19 -7.99
N LYS A 192 2.83 24.53 -7.86
CA LYS A 192 1.79 25.26 -7.09
C LYS A 192 0.41 24.87 -7.64
N SER A 193 -0.12 23.80 -7.11
CA SER A 193 -1.10 23.00 -7.82
C SER A 193 -2.52 23.43 -7.42
N ARG A 194 -3.17 24.11 -8.33
CA ARG A 194 -4.64 24.24 -8.37
C ARG A 194 -5.33 22.86 -8.55
N THR A 195 -4.58 21.81 -8.85
CA THR A 195 -5.08 20.46 -9.15
C THR A 195 -5.74 19.82 -7.93
N ILE A 196 -5.14 19.95 -6.73
CA ILE A 196 -5.72 19.41 -5.50
C ILE A 196 -7.04 20.13 -5.19
N ASP A 197 -7.02 21.46 -5.19
CA ASP A 197 -8.22 22.26 -4.88
C ASP A 197 -9.35 21.97 -5.87
N SER A 198 -9.03 21.85 -7.15
CA SER A 198 -10.05 21.54 -8.18
C SER A 198 -10.57 20.11 -8.05
N THR A 199 -9.72 19.13 -7.69
CA THR A 199 -10.15 17.74 -7.45
C THR A 199 -11.01 17.65 -6.19
N ALA A 200 -10.57 18.29 -5.10
CA ALA A 200 -11.34 18.37 -3.86
C ALA A 200 -12.71 19.05 -4.06
N HIS A 201 -12.76 20.14 -4.85
CA HIS A 201 -14.01 20.80 -5.17
C HIS A 201 -14.97 19.92 -5.97
N ARG A 202 -14.46 19.21 -7.01
CA ARG A 202 -15.26 18.28 -7.80
C ARG A 202 -15.77 17.10 -6.98
N LEU A 203 -14.88 16.51 -6.15
CA LEU A 203 -15.28 15.43 -5.25
C LEU A 203 -16.38 15.88 -4.30
N ARG A 204 -16.22 17.03 -3.64
CA ARG A 204 -17.24 17.59 -2.75
C ARG A 204 -18.58 17.74 -3.46
N LYS A 205 -18.59 18.38 -4.64
CA LYS A 205 -19.81 18.58 -5.41
C LYS A 205 -20.53 17.27 -5.71
N LYS A 206 -19.80 16.22 -6.12
CA LYS A 206 -20.38 14.91 -6.41
C LYS A 206 -20.93 14.21 -5.17
N LEU A 207 -20.28 14.35 -4.03
CA LEU A 207 -20.77 13.82 -2.75
C LEU A 207 -22.02 14.54 -2.28
N ASP A 208 -22.04 15.87 -2.40
CA ASP A 208 -23.21 16.70 -2.04
C ASP A 208 -24.40 16.36 -2.94
N GLU A 209 -24.20 16.22 -4.26
CA GLU A 209 -25.24 15.82 -5.23
C GLU A 209 -25.77 14.39 -4.98
N ALA A 210 -24.96 13.54 -4.37
CA ALA A 210 -25.37 12.19 -3.99
C ALA A 210 -26.08 12.12 -2.63
N GLY A 211 -26.13 13.22 -1.86
CA GLY A 211 -26.78 13.30 -0.56
C GLY A 211 -25.86 13.02 0.63
N ALA A 212 -24.55 13.17 0.45
CA ALA A 212 -23.56 13.19 1.52
C ALA A 212 -23.14 14.63 1.86
N GLU A 213 -24.09 15.54 1.88
CA GLU A 213 -23.88 16.91 2.30
C GLU A 213 -23.22 16.93 3.68
N ALA A 214 -22.17 17.76 3.83
CA ALA A 214 -21.39 17.83 5.07
C ALA A 214 -20.48 16.62 5.40
N ALA A 215 -20.33 15.63 4.52
CA ALA A 215 -19.30 14.58 4.74
C ALA A 215 -17.89 15.09 4.44
N PHE A 216 -17.73 16.00 3.48
CA PHE A 216 -16.44 16.50 3.03
C PHE A 216 -16.27 17.99 3.35
N HIS A 217 -15.31 18.30 4.24
CA HIS A 217 -15.07 19.64 4.72
C HIS A 217 -13.69 20.18 4.38
N SER A 218 -13.64 21.47 4.01
CA SER A 218 -12.39 22.22 4.02
C SER A 218 -12.12 22.75 5.43
N VAL A 219 -10.89 22.54 5.91
CA VAL A 219 -10.42 23.07 7.18
C VAL A 219 -9.52 24.28 6.88
N ARG A 220 -10.02 25.48 7.22
CA ARG A 220 -9.34 26.74 6.90
C ARG A 220 -7.88 26.74 7.42
N GLY A 221 -6.94 27.04 6.54
CA GLY A 221 -5.50 27.10 6.87
C GLY A 221 -4.82 25.74 7.02
N VAL A 222 -5.54 24.62 6.89
CA VAL A 222 -5.00 23.26 7.01
C VAL A 222 -5.17 22.49 5.70
N GLY A 223 -6.39 22.17 5.30
CA GLY A 223 -6.68 21.34 4.13
C GLY A 223 -8.09 20.79 4.15
N TRP A 224 -8.24 19.46 4.13
CA TRP A 224 -9.55 18.81 4.05
C TRP A 224 -9.67 17.64 5.01
N ARG A 225 -10.91 17.33 5.39
CA ARG A 225 -11.26 16.13 6.17
C ARG A 225 -12.58 15.53 5.72
N LEU A 226 -12.73 14.24 5.94
CA LEU A 226 -14.00 13.54 5.87
C LEU A 226 -14.57 13.42 7.28
N VAL A 227 -15.88 13.72 7.44
CA VAL A 227 -16.58 13.61 8.73
C VAL A 227 -17.64 12.50 8.61
N THR A 228 -17.81 11.74 9.68
CA THR A 228 -18.83 10.67 9.80
C THR A 228 -20.16 11.21 10.29
#